data_e98ca2b2b0eb4f84a4bd34f80e05e901
#
_entry.id   e98ca2b2b0eb4f84a4bd34f80e05e901
#
_cell.length_a   1.000
_cell.length_b   1.000
_cell.length_c   1.000
_cell.angle_alpha   90.00
_cell.angle_beta   90.00
_cell.angle_gamma   90.00
#
_symmetry.space_group_name_H-M   'P 1'
#
loop_
_entity.id
_entity.type
_entity.pdbx_description
1 polymer ?
#
loop_
_entity_poly.entity_id
_entity_poly.type
_entity_poly.pdbx_seq_one_letter_code
_entity_poly.pdbx_strand_id
1 'polypeptide(L)'
;MAEQSTTGAKVAAAAAAGAGLILFTLAAGQFLMALDSSVMNVSIATVAEDLGTTVQGVQTAITLYTLVMASLMILGGKIGGMIGRKRAFSIGCIVYGCGSLTTALAPNLTVLIIGWSFIEGIGAILIMPAIVALVASNFPPEGRPRAYGLVAAAAAIAIAVGPVIGGFMTTYFSWRYVFAGEVIVVIAILFLARRAADEPVGKRPHLDLIGVVVSSAGLALVVLGVLMSSTWGWFLPKEGATSFLGLSLTIWFIIAGLFLLWLFLRWQQRLERTGKEPLIAPSLFSHRQLTGGLVTFLFLFLIQAGVFFTVPLFLSVVLGLSPMETGMRLVPLSLSLLVAAAGVPRFLPRADPRRVVRVGLLALIAGLLVLIGSLEVGADSSIVFVPMLIIGLGIGALASQLGNVTVSAVPSEQSSEVGGLQNTATQLGASLGTALAGSILIAALTASFLAGIEANPNVPQSLKDQANVNLAAGAPFISNAEVQKLMEEQDVPADVQDDVLAQNEASQIDGLRTALSILAVMGVISLFFTGRIPKKQPGSEPEPA
;
A
#
# COMPACT_ATOMS: atom_id res chain seq x y z
N MET A 1 25.80 19.02 48.69
CA MET A 1 25.63 19.54 47.32
C MET A 1 26.00 18.52 46.22
N ALA A 2 27.08 17.74 46.34
CA ALA A 2 27.49 16.74 45.33
C ALA A 2 26.51 15.54 45.20
N GLU A 3 25.90 15.08 46.32
CA GLU A 3 24.96 13.96 46.32
C GLU A 3 23.60 14.29 45.70
N GLN A 4 23.12 15.52 45.83
CA GLN A 4 21.87 15.99 45.15
C GLN A 4 22.07 16.15 43.64
N SER A 5 23.26 16.57 43.20
CA SER A 5 23.61 16.67 41.78
C SER A 5 23.68 15.30 41.09
N THR A 6 24.24 14.27 41.77
CA THR A 6 24.32 12.91 41.22
C THR A 6 22.96 12.20 41.19
N THR A 7 22.06 12.49 42.16
CA THR A 7 20.71 11.93 42.16
C THR A 7 19.84 12.56 41.06
N GLY A 8 19.94 13.87 40.83
CA GLY A 8 19.27 14.57 39.75
C GLY A 8 19.72 14.07 38.36
N ALA A 9 21.01 13.89 38.16
CA ALA A 9 21.57 13.34 36.93
C ALA A 9 21.11 11.89 36.66
N LYS A 10 21.04 11.04 37.67
CA LYS A 10 20.52 9.66 37.55
C LYS A 10 19.03 9.62 37.24
N VAL A 11 18.21 10.50 37.84
CA VAL A 11 16.78 10.59 37.55
C VAL A 11 16.55 11.08 36.10
N ALA A 12 17.30 12.10 35.67
CA ALA A 12 17.23 12.58 34.28
C ALA A 12 17.68 11.52 33.26
N ALA A 13 18.74 10.77 33.54
CA ALA A 13 19.21 9.69 32.73
C ALA A 13 18.19 8.53 32.65
N ALA A 14 17.55 8.19 33.77
CA ALA A 14 16.50 7.17 33.80
C ALA A 14 15.23 7.61 33.03
N ALA A 15 14.85 8.87 33.10
CA ALA A 15 13.73 9.43 32.33
C ALA A 15 14.04 9.44 30.81
N ALA A 16 15.27 9.83 30.42
CA ALA A 16 15.72 9.80 29.03
C ALA A 16 15.78 8.37 28.47
N ALA A 17 16.26 7.40 29.27
CA ALA A 17 16.26 5.99 28.89
C ALA A 17 14.84 5.43 28.73
N GLY A 18 13.90 5.83 29.60
CA GLY A 18 12.48 5.50 29.50
C GLY A 18 11.85 6.03 28.22
N ALA A 19 12.09 7.30 27.90
CA ALA A 19 11.61 7.92 26.67
C ALA A 19 12.20 7.25 25.41
N GLY A 20 13.50 6.92 25.43
CA GLY A 20 14.16 6.19 24.35
C GLY A 20 13.54 4.82 24.09
N LEU A 21 13.22 4.07 25.16
CA LEU A 21 12.58 2.75 25.05
C LEU A 21 11.16 2.82 24.48
N ILE A 22 10.39 3.82 24.90
CA ILE A 22 9.05 4.07 24.35
C ILE A 22 9.15 4.38 22.85
N LEU A 23 10.06 5.27 22.46
CA LEU A 23 10.27 5.61 21.05
C LEU A 23 10.68 4.38 20.22
N PHE A 24 11.60 3.56 20.74
CA PHE A 24 11.98 2.31 20.09
C PHE A 24 10.79 1.37 19.90
N THR A 25 9.93 1.25 20.92
CA THR A 25 8.71 0.41 20.88
C THR A 25 7.75 0.87 19.77
N LEU A 26 7.51 2.20 19.69
CA LEU A 26 6.63 2.77 18.67
C LEU A 26 7.23 2.67 17.26
N ALA A 27 8.54 2.90 17.14
CA ALA A 27 9.27 2.73 15.89
C ALA A 27 9.28 1.26 15.43
N ALA A 28 9.43 0.31 16.37
CA ALA A 28 9.34 -1.12 16.06
C ALA A 28 7.94 -1.53 15.58
N GLY A 29 6.87 -0.97 16.17
CA GLY A 29 5.50 -1.17 15.68
C GLY A 29 5.31 -0.63 14.27
N GLN A 30 5.82 0.56 13.97
CA GLN A 30 5.75 1.15 12.64
C GLN A 30 6.58 0.38 11.62
N PHE A 31 7.77 -0.09 12.02
CA PHE A 31 8.63 -0.95 11.20
C PHE A 31 7.90 -2.24 10.82
N LEU A 32 7.29 -2.92 11.79
CA LEU A 32 6.55 -4.17 11.60
C LEU A 32 5.43 -4.01 10.55
N MET A 33 4.58 -2.97 10.70
CA MET A 33 3.49 -2.68 9.78
C MET A 33 3.96 -2.45 8.33
N ALA A 34 5.10 -1.78 8.15
CA ALA A 34 5.63 -1.49 6.83
C ALA A 34 6.38 -2.68 6.22
N LEU A 35 7.02 -3.51 7.05
CA LEU A 35 7.71 -4.73 6.64
C LEU A 35 6.75 -5.77 6.08
N ASP A 36 5.65 -6.02 6.78
CA ASP A 36 4.60 -6.97 6.42
C ASP A 36 4.14 -6.81 4.97
N SER A 37 3.67 -5.62 4.62
CA SER A 37 3.21 -5.34 3.25
C SER A 37 4.33 -5.49 2.20
N SER A 38 5.57 -5.19 2.56
CA SER A 38 6.70 -5.26 1.64
C SER A 38 7.11 -6.70 1.34
N VAL A 39 7.08 -7.58 2.35
CA VAL A 39 7.40 -9.01 2.23
C VAL A 39 6.41 -9.73 1.32
N MET A 40 5.11 -9.51 1.52
CA MET A 40 4.07 -10.19 0.75
C MET A 40 4.20 -9.91 -0.75
N ASN A 41 4.57 -8.69 -1.15
CA ASN A 41 4.74 -8.35 -2.56
C ASN A 41 5.87 -9.13 -3.26
N VAL A 42 6.96 -9.44 -2.57
CA VAL A 42 8.08 -10.22 -3.13
C VAL A 42 7.76 -11.70 -3.17
N SER A 43 6.93 -12.17 -2.24
CA SER A 43 6.60 -13.59 -2.07
C SER A 43 5.34 -14.02 -2.84
N ILE A 44 4.71 -13.11 -3.59
CA ILE A 44 3.37 -13.29 -4.18
C ILE A 44 3.24 -14.57 -5.02
N ALA A 45 4.23 -14.88 -5.87
CA ALA A 45 4.22 -16.06 -6.72
C ALA A 45 4.35 -17.35 -5.88
N THR A 46 5.31 -17.38 -4.94
CA THR A 46 5.52 -18.53 -4.04
C THR A 46 4.31 -18.77 -3.13
N VAL A 47 3.66 -17.70 -2.64
CA VAL A 47 2.45 -17.81 -1.82
C VAL A 47 1.29 -18.37 -2.66
N ALA A 48 1.17 -17.96 -3.91
CA ALA A 48 0.14 -18.45 -4.82
C ALA A 48 0.31 -19.96 -5.08
N GLU A 49 1.53 -20.38 -5.38
CA GLU A 49 1.86 -21.79 -5.60
C GLU A 49 1.62 -22.63 -4.33
N ASP A 50 2.15 -22.21 -3.19
CA ASP A 50 2.09 -22.96 -1.92
C ASP A 50 0.67 -23.09 -1.35
N LEU A 51 -0.24 -22.13 -1.64
CA LEU A 51 -1.64 -22.17 -1.25
C LEU A 51 -2.56 -22.80 -2.33
N GLY A 52 -2.02 -23.23 -3.46
CA GLY A 52 -2.79 -23.76 -4.59
C GLY A 52 -3.79 -22.75 -5.15
N THR A 53 -3.38 -21.47 -5.24
CA THR A 53 -4.22 -20.36 -5.72
C THR A 53 -3.53 -19.61 -6.87
N THR A 54 -4.17 -18.57 -7.36
CA THR A 54 -3.62 -17.72 -8.43
C THR A 54 -2.96 -16.46 -7.85
N VAL A 55 -2.08 -15.83 -8.62
CA VAL A 55 -1.55 -14.50 -8.32
C VAL A 55 -2.67 -13.50 -8.06
N GLN A 56 -3.79 -13.59 -8.80
CA GLN A 56 -4.97 -12.76 -8.59
C GLN A 56 -5.64 -13.02 -7.23
N GLY A 57 -5.61 -14.27 -6.73
CA GLY A 57 -6.07 -14.60 -5.38
C GLY A 57 -5.25 -13.89 -4.31
N VAL A 58 -3.92 -13.94 -4.40
CA VAL A 58 -3.02 -13.24 -3.47
C VAL A 58 -3.15 -11.71 -3.62
N GLN A 59 -3.28 -11.20 -4.85
CA GLN A 59 -3.60 -9.78 -5.11
C GLN A 59 -4.88 -9.35 -4.38
N THR A 60 -5.91 -10.20 -4.39
CA THR A 60 -7.17 -9.94 -3.67
C THR A 60 -6.91 -9.80 -2.18
N ALA A 61 -6.08 -10.66 -1.59
CA ALA A 61 -5.72 -10.57 -0.17
C ALA A 61 -4.98 -9.25 0.14
N ILE A 62 -4.01 -8.85 -0.69
CA ILE A 62 -3.29 -7.56 -0.55
C ILE A 62 -4.26 -6.38 -0.63
N THR A 63 -5.15 -6.41 -1.61
CA THR A 63 -6.15 -5.35 -1.82
C THR A 63 -7.12 -5.24 -0.65
N LEU A 64 -7.61 -6.38 -0.14
CA LEU A 64 -8.51 -6.42 1.02
C LEU A 64 -7.82 -5.94 2.30
N TYR A 65 -6.56 -6.30 2.54
CA TYR A 65 -5.79 -5.81 3.68
C TYR A 65 -5.72 -4.29 3.73
N THR A 66 -5.29 -3.68 2.63
CA THR A 66 -5.20 -2.22 2.52
C THR A 66 -6.56 -1.54 2.52
N LEU A 67 -7.61 -2.19 1.97
CA LEU A 67 -8.99 -1.71 2.01
C LEU A 67 -9.56 -1.71 3.43
N VAL A 68 -9.35 -2.77 4.21
CA VAL A 68 -9.78 -2.83 5.62
C VAL A 68 -9.13 -1.69 6.40
N MET A 69 -7.83 -1.49 6.21
CA MET A 69 -7.12 -0.35 6.82
C MET A 69 -7.69 0.99 6.38
N ALA A 70 -7.85 1.23 5.08
CA ALA A 70 -8.39 2.48 4.55
C ALA A 70 -9.78 2.81 5.12
N SER A 71 -10.64 1.80 5.17
CA SER A 71 -12.04 1.95 5.57
C SER A 71 -12.21 2.23 7.07
N LEU A 72 -11.35 1.64 7.91
CA LEU A 72 -11.55 1.61 9.36
C LEU A 72 -10.48 2.40 10.14
N MET A 73 -9.48 3.00 9.47
CA MET A 73 -8.37 3.71 10.13
C MET A 73 -8.84 4.84 11.04
N ILE A 74 -9.81 5.65 10.59
CA ILE A 74 -10.36 6.78 11.36
C ILE A 74 -11.16 6.27 12.56
N LEU A 75 -11.91 5.18 12.38
CA LEU A 75 -12.62 4.52 13.48
C LEU A 75 -11.63 4.03 14.55
N GLY A 76 -10.52 3.40 14.15
CA GLY A 76 -9.47 2.96 15.07
C GLY A 76 -8.89 4.10 15.90
N GLY A 77 -8.64 5.25 15.29
CA GLY A 77 -8.20 6.47 16.00
C GLY A 77 -9.21 6.96 17.02
N LYS A 78 -10.52 6.97 16.69
CA LYS A 78 -11.59 7.35 17.64
C LYS A 78 -11.74 6.32 18.78
N ILE A 79 -11.67 5.01 18.47
CA ILE A 79 -11.68 3.97 19.51
C ILE A 79 -10.51 4.18 20.47
N GLY A 80 -9.31 4.48 19.97
CA GLY A 80 -8.14 4.80 20.81
C GLY A 80 -8.37 5.98 21.78
N GLY A 81 -9.09 7.01 21.31
CA GLY A 81 -9.49 8.13 22.18
C GLY A 81 -10.51 7.75 23.27
N MET A 82 -11.34 6.73 23.03
CA MET A 82 -12.38 6.29 23.98
C MET A 82 -11.86 5.33 25.05
N ILE A 83 -11.00 4.38 24.67
CA ILE A 83 -10.53 3.31 25.59
C ILE A 83 -9.15 3.59 26.19
N GLY A 84 -8.48 4.64 25.73
CA GLY A 84 -7.08 4.97 26.05
C GLY A 84 -6.12 4.51 24.93
N ARG A 85 -5.15 5.35 24.61
CA ARG A 85 -4.25 5.18 23.46
C ARG A 85 -3.34 3.98 23.63
N LYS A 86 -2.80 3.78 24.85
CA LYS A 86 -1.97 2.62 25.19
C LYS A 86 -2.77 1.31 25.16
N ARG A 87 -4.02 1.34 25.66
CA ARG A 87 -4.90 0.16 25.60
C ARG A 87 -5.24 -0.19 24.17
N ALA A 88 -5.59 0.80 23.33
CA ALA A 88 -5.85 0.59 21.91
C ALA A 88 -4.64 0.00 21.19
N PHE A 89 -3.44 0.56 21.42
CA PHE A 89 -2.20 0.02 20.90
C PHE A 89 -1.97 -1.44 21.30
N SER A 90 -2.13 -1.76 22.60
CA SER A 90 -1.92 -3.11 23.11
C SER A 90 -2.95 -4.11 22.57
N ILE A 91 -4.23 -3.73 22.50
CA ILE A 91 -5.29 -4.55 21.90
C ILE A 91 -5.00 -4.75 20.41
N GLY A 92 -4.65 -3.68 19.70
CA GLY A 92 -4.24 -3.73 18.31
C GLY A 92 -3.10 -4.71 18.07
N CYS A 93 -2.04 -4.65 18.88
CA CYS A 93 -0.91 -5.59 18.82
C CYS A 93 -1.35 -7.04 19.06
N ILE A 94 -2.23 -7.29 20.02
CA ILE A 94 -2.75 -8.65 20.28
C ILE A 94 -3.55 -9.17 19.06
N VAL A 95 -4.47 -8.35 18.55
CA VAL A 95 -5.28 -8.71 17.38
C VAL A 95 -4.39 -8.94 16.17
N TYR A 96 -3.41 -8.03 15.92
CA TYR A 96 -2.42 -8.16 14.86
C TYR A 96 -1.64 -9.48 14.97
N GLY A 97 -1.08 -9.77 16.15
CA GLY A 97 -0.34 -11.02 16.38
C GLY A 97 -1.20 -12.28 16.21
N CYS A 98 -2.48 -12.24 16.56
CA CYS A 98 -3.42 -13.34 16.25
C CYS A 98 -3.63 -13.48 14.74
N GLY A 99 -3.72 -12.36 14.00
CA GLY A 99 -3.79 -12.35 12.54
C GLY A 99 -2.54 -12.96 11.91
N SER A 100 -1.34 -12.46 12.29
CA SER A 100 -0.06 -13.00 11.82
C SER A 100 0.10 -14.48 12.12
N LEU A 101 -0.32 -14.94 13.32
CA LEU A 101 -0.31 -16.37 13.65
C LEU A 101 -1.24 -17.18 12.74
N THR A 102 -2.46 -16.67 12.50
CA THR A 102 -3.43 -17.32 11.60
C THR A 102 -2.88 -17.38 10.18
N THR A 103 -2.22 -16.32 9.72
CA THR A 103 -1.58 -16.21 8.41
C THR A 103 -0.40 -17.19 8.29
N ALA A 104 0.45 -17.27 9.31
CA ALA A 104 1.55 -18.24 9.35
C ALA A 104 1.09 -19.69 9.24
N LEU A 105 -0.10 -20.00 9.76
CA LEU A 105 -0.70 -21.34 9.76
C LEU A 105 -1.68 -21.54 8.60
N ALA A 106 -1.84 -20.60 7.66
CA ALA A 106 -2.85 -20.66 6.61
C ALA A 106 -2.61 -21.83 5.64
N PRO A 107 -3.57 -22.76 5.51
CA PRO A 107 -3.48 -23.88 4.57
C PRO A 107 -4.04 -23.55 3.18
N ASN A 108 -4.75 -22.42 3.05
CA ASN A 108 -5.38 -21.97 1.80
C ASN A 108 -5.61 -20.46 1.80
N LEU A 109 -5.98 -19.92 0.64
CA LEU A 109 -6.22 -18.48 0.43
C LEU A 109 -7.29 -17.92 1.40
N THR A 110 -8.37 -18.66 1.69
CA THR A 110 -9.44 -18.17 2.55
C THR A 110 -8.94 -17.88 3.96
N VAL A 111 -8.15 -18.79 4.55
CA VAL A 111 -7.57 -18.60 5.89
C VAL A 111 -6.53 -17.47 5.86
N LEU A 112 -5.73 -17.35 4.80
CA LEU A 112 -4.82 -16.23 4.61
C LEU A 112 -5.58 -14.89 4.59
N ILE A 113 -6.67 -14.78 3.84
CA ILE A 113 -7.50 -13.57 3.79
C ILE A 113 -8.08 -13.25 5.19
N ILE A 114 -8.61 -14.24 5.88
CA ILE A 114 -9.17 -14.04 7.23
C ILE A 114 -8.06 -13.58 8.20
N GLY A 115 -6.92 -14.26 8.22
CA GLY A 115 -5.81 -13.95 9.13
C GLY A 115 -5.18 -12.61 8.80
N TRP A 116 -4.69 -12.47 7.59
CA TRP A 116 -3.94 -11.29 7.17
C TRP A 116 -4.84 -10.10 6.86
N SER A 117 -5.75 -10.24 5.89
CA SER A 117 -6.50 -9.08 5.41
C SER A 117 -7.48 -8.53 6.45
N PHE A 118 -8.16 -9.39 7.20
CA PHE A 118 -9.16 -8.95 8.16
C PHE A 118 -8.61 -8.84 9.58
N ILE A 119 -8.12 -9.92 10.20
CA ILE A 119 -7.75 -9.88 11.63
C ILE A 119 -6.54 -8.96 11.82
N GLU A 120 -5.50 -9.13 11.02
CA GLU A 120 -4.30 -8.32 11.10
C GLU A 120 -4.57 -6.87 10.69
N GLY A 121 -5.35 -6.66 9.62
CA GLY A 121 -5.82 -5.34 9.20
C GLY A 121 -6.59 -4.61 10.31
N ILE A 122 -7.47 -5.29 11.05
CA ILE A 122 -8.18 -4.74 12.22
C ILE A 122 -7.19 -4.42 13.35
N GLY A 123 -6.17 -5.22 13.56
CA GLY A 123 -5.07 -4.89 14.49
C GLY A 123 -4.36 -3.60 14.10
N ALA A 124 -4.01 -3.47 12.83
CA ALA A 124 -3.28 -2.34 12.28
C ALA A 124 -4.02 -1.00 12.43
N ILE A 125 -5.35 -0.96 12.27
CA ILE A 125 -6.15 0.27 12.45
C ILE A 125 -6.14 0.80 13.88
N LEU A 126 -5.88 -0.05 14.86
CA LEU A 126 -5.72 0.38 16.26
C LEU A 126 -4.26 0.79 16.55
N ILE A 127 -3.28 0.13 15.94
CA ILE A 127 -1.85 0.39 16.17
C ILE A 127 -1.43 1.73 15.57
N MET A 128 -1.69 1.96 14.27
CA MET A 128 -1.13 3.12 13.56
C MET A 128 -1.56 4.47 14.15
N PRO A 129 -2.85 4.74 14.41
CA PRO A 129 -3.24 6.00 15.05
C PRO A 129 -2.73 6.12 16.50
N ALA A 130 -2.64 4.98 17.21
CA ALA A 130 -2.13 4.96 18.57
C ALA A 130 -0.64 5.31 18.64
N ILE A 131 0.19 4.89 17.67
CA ILE A 131 1.61 5.29 17.59
C ILE A 131 1.72 6.82 17.57
N VAL A 132 0.99 7.48 16.67
CA VAL A 132 1.00 8.94 16.54
C VAL A 132 0.59 9.61 17.86
N ALA A 133 -0.47 9.12 18.46
CA ALA A 133 -1.00 9.65 19.72
C ALA A 133 -0.07 9.40 20.91
N LEU A 134 0.57 8.23 20.99
CA LEU A 134 1.53 7.90 22.06
C LEU A 134 2.83 8.71 21.93
N VAL A 135 3.27 9.08 20.74
CA VAL A 135 4.36 10.06 20.57
C VAL A 135 3.93 11.40 21.16
N ALA A 136 2.71 11.88 20.87
CA ALA A 136 2.23 13.16 21.39
C ALA A 136 2.14 13.18 22.93
N SER A 137 1.77 12.05 23.56
CA SER A 137 1.60 11.98 25.03
C SER A 137 2.89 11.71 25.82
N ASN A 138 3.87 11.07 25.19
CA ASN A 138 5.11 10.68 25.89
C ASN A 138 6.30 11.62 25.62
N PHE A 139 6.15 12.58 24.68
CA PHE A 139 7.22 13.52 24.32
C PHE A 139 6.74 14.98 24.45
N PRO A 140 7.58 15.88 25.03
CA PRO A 140 7.27 17.29 25.08
C PRO A 140 7.19 17.89 23.67
N PRO A 141 6.47 19.01 23.46
CA PRO A 141 6.26 19.62 22.13
C PRO A 141 7.53 19.77 21.30
N GLU A 142 8.64 20.16 21.92
CA GLU A 142 9.93 20.39 21.26
C GLU A 142 10.58 19.06 20.79
N GLY A 143 10.29 17.94 21.47
CA GLY A 143 10.81 16.60 21.15
C GLY A 143 9.98 15.83 20.13
N ARG A 144 8.71 16.19 19.94
CA ARG A 144 7.77 15.47 19.04
C ARG A 144 8.23 15.40 17.59
N PRO A 145 8.76 16.47 16.96
CA PRO A 145 9.22 16.39 15.57
C PRO A 145 10.32 15.34 15.37
N ARG A 146 11.23 15.23 16.32
CA ARG A 146 12.29 14.19 16.29
C ARG A 146 11.71 12.79 16.48
N ALA A 147 10.76 12.62 17.38
CA ALA A 147 10.12 11.32 17.65
C ALA A 147 9.33 10.84 16.42
N TYR A 148 8.51 11.70 15.82
CA TYR A 148 7.80 11.40 14.57
C TYR A 148 8.77 11.09 13.42
N GLY A 149 9.86 11.85 13.32
CA GLY A 149 10.89 11.61 12.30
C GLY A 149 11.54 10.22 12.43
N LEU A 150 11.80 9.76 13.66
CA LEU A 150 12.37 8.43 13.90
C LEU A 150 11.36 7.29 13.63
N VAL A 151 10.09 7.49 13.96
CA VAL A 151 9.01 6.53 13.60
C VAL A 151 8.85 6.45 12.08
N ALA A 152 8.86 7.58 11.38
CA ALA A 152 8.80 7.60 9.92
C ALA A 152 10.05 6.97 9.27
N ALA A 153 11.24 7.19 9.84
CA ALA A 153 12.48 6.55 9.39
C ALA A 153 12.43 5.02 9.54
N ALA A 154 11.83 4.51 10.63
CA ALA A 154 11.63 3.08 10.82
C ALA A 154 10.75 2.46 9.72
N ALA A 155 9.66 3.14 9.33
CA ALA A 155 8.83 2.72 8.19
C ALA A 155 9.63 2.73 6.87
N ALA A 156 10.40 3.79 6.62
CA ALA A 156 11.21 3.89 5.40
C ALA A 156 12.28 2.78 5.33
N ILE A 157 12.92 2.47 6.45
CA ILE A 157 13.87 1.36 6.56
C ILE A 157 13.17 0.03 6.29
N ALA A 158 11.99 -0.19 6.87
CA ALA A 158 11.21 -1.42 6.65
C ALA A 158 10.87 -1.63 5.17
N ILE A 159 10.41 -0.59 4.50
CA ILE A 159 10.15 -0.62 3.05
C ILE A 159 11.43 -0.92 2.27
N ALA A 160 12.57 -0.36 2.71
CA ALA A 160 13.85 -0.55 2.04
C ALA A 160 14.42 -1.97 2.20
N VAL A 161 14.32 -2.56 3.40
CA VAL A 161 14.88 -3.90 3.67
C VAL A 161 13.88 -5.03 3.47
N GLY A 162 12.58 -4.71 3.41
CA GLY A 162 11.48 -5.67 3.30
C GLY A 162 11.62 -6.66 2.15
N PRO A 163 11.90 -6.20 0.91
CA PRO A 163 12.08 -7.11 -0.22
C PRO A 163 13.23 -8.10 -0.02
N VAL A 164 14.33 -7.67 0.62
CA VAL A 164 15.49 -8.54 0.90
C VAL A 164 15.16 -9.55 2.01
N ILE A 165 14.55 -9.08 3.11
CA ILE A 165 14.15 -9.96 4.21
C ILE A 165 13.08 -10.96 3.73
N GLY A 166 12.06 -10.47 3.03
CA GLY A 166 11.01 -11.30 2.47
C GLY A 166 11.54 -12.33 1.48
N GLY A 167 12.39 -11.88 0.57
CA GLY A 167 13.06 -12.76 -0.40
C GLY A 167 13.91 -13.83 0.27
N PHE A 168 14.73 -13.45 1.25
CA PHE A 168 15.58 -14.38 2.01
C PHE A 168 14.75 -15.43 2.76
N MET A 169 13.75 -14.99 3.52
CA MET A 169 12.92 -15.90 4.31
C MET A 169 12.10 -16.83 3.41
N THR A 170 11.57 -16.33 2.31
CA THR A 170 10.75 -17.13 1.38
C THR A 170 11.60 -18.13 0.59
N THR A 171 12.81 -17.77 0.18
CA THR A 171 13.68 -18.64 -0.60
C THR A 171 14.32 -19.75 0.23
N TYR A 172 14.85 -19.41 1.42
CA TYR A 172 15.67 -20.35 2.21
C TYR A 172 14.89 -21.07 3.31
N PHE A 173 13.70 -20.55 3.66
CA PHE A 173 12.84 -21.12 4.71
C PHE A 173 11.40 -21.28 4.20
N SER A 174 10.53 -20.33 4.58
CA SER A 174 9.15 -20.22 4.13
C SER A 174 8.64 -18.80 4.39
N TRP A 175 7.79 -18.28 3.52
CA TRP A 175 7.09 -17.02 3.73
C TRP A 175 6.30 -17.00 5.06
N ARG A 176 5.83 -18.16 5.52
CA ARG A 176 5.12 -18.33 6.80
C ARG A 176 5.94 -17.91 8.00
N TYR A 177 7.26 -18.10 7.96
CA TYR A 177 8.14 -17.72 9.07
C TYR A 177 8.27 -16.21 9.25
N VAL A 178 7.99 -15.41 8.25
CA VAL A 178 7.92 -13.96 8.41
C VAL A 178 6.79 -13.62 9.38
N PHE A 179 5.58 -14.13 9.13
CA PHE A 179 4.42 -13.93 9.99
C PHE A 179 4.59 -14.55 11.39
N ALA A 180 5.21 -15.72 11.48
CA ALA A 180 5.58 -16.30 12.77
C ALA A 180 6.58 -15.42 13.55
N GLY A 181 7.55 -14.83 12.85
CA GLY A 181 8.50 -13.85 13.41
C GLY A 181 7.82 -12.57 13.90
N GLU A 182 6.82 -12.10 13.19
CA GLU A 182 6.00 -10.95 13.60
C GLU A 182 5.31 -11.20 14.94
N VAL A 183 4.80 -12.39 15.19
CA VAL A 183 4.21 -12.75 16.50
C VAL A 183 5.23 -12.56 17.62
N ILE A 184 6.49 -12.98 17.41
CA ILE A 184 7.57 -12.81 18.39
C ILE A 184 7.85 -11.31 18.62
N VAL A 185 7.93 -10.54 17.54
CA VAL A 185 8.15 -9.07 17.61
C VAL A 185 6.98 -8.39 18.32
N VAL A 186 5.74 -8.78 18.04
CA VAL A 186 4.53 -8.26 18.72
C VAL A 186 4.58 -8.54 20.23
N ILE A 187 4.96 -9.75 20.64
CA ILE A 187 5.12 -10.08 22.06
C ILE A 187 6.18 -9.17 22.72
N ALA A 188 7.31 -8.95 22.05
CA ALA A 188 8.35 -8.03 22.53
C ALA A 188 7.83 -6.58 22.63
N ILE A 189 7.12 -6.10 21.61
CA ILE A 189 6.47 -4.77 21.60
C ILE A 189 5.50 -4.63 22.78
N LEU A 190 4.65 -5.63 23.01
CA LEU A 190 3.68 -5.61 24.13
C LEU A 190 4.37 -5.55 25.48
N PHE A 191 5.47 -6.29 25.64
CA PHE A 191 6.26 -6.25 26.88
C PHE A 191 6.87 -4.86 27.11
N LEU A 192 7.43 -4.26 26.08
CA LEU A 192 8.04 -2.93 26.15
C LEU A 192 7.00 -1.82 26.30
N ALA A 193 5.85 -1.94 25.64
CA ALA A 193 4.76 -0.97 25.71
C ALA A 193 4.16 -0.80 27.12
N ARG A 194 4.38 -1.77 28.03
CA ARG A 194 3.95 -1.62 29.44
C ARG A 194 4.51 -0.37 30.12
N ARG A 195 5.66 0.13 29.64
CA ARG A 195 6.34 1.32 30.19
C ARG A 195 5.85 2.64 29.60
N ALA A 196 5.07 2.63 28.52
CA ALA A 196 4.48 3.84 27.96
C ALA A 196 3.44 4.43 28.92
N ALA A 197 3.46 5.74 29.08
CA ALA A 197 2.42 6.46 29.81
C ALA A 197 1.15 6.52 28.97
N ASP A 198 -0.01 6.35 29.60
CA ASP A 198 -1.32 6.57 28.97
C ASP A 198 -1.86 7.92 29.45
N GLU A 199 -2.42 8.70 28.54
CA GLU A 199 -3.14 9.90 28.93
C GLU A 199 -4.49 9.54 29.54
N PRO A 200 -4.97 10.27 30.57
CA PRO A 200 -6.32 10.09 31.07
C PRO A 200 -7.32 10.23 29.92
N VAL A 201 -8.26 9.29 29.85
CA VAL A 201 -9.35 9.35 28.87
C VAL A 201 -10.17 10.60 29.12
N GLY A 202 -10.09 11.58 28.22
CA GLY A 202 -10.86 12.82 28.28
C GLY A 202 -12.35 12.61 27.98
N LYS A 203 -13.03 13.62 27.45
CA LYS A 203 -14.41 13.43 26.93
C LYS A 203 -14.41 12.33 25.89
N ARG A 204 -15.26 11.32 26.07
CA ARG A 204 -15.41 10.22 25.11
C ARG A 204 -15.97 10.78 23.80
N PRO A 205 -15.25 10.66 22.68
CA PRO A 205 -15.78 11.08 21.40
C PRO A 205 -17.03 10.26 21.03
N HIS A 206 -17.98 10.89 20.36
CA HIS A 206 -19.16 10.19 19.86
C HIS A 206 -18.77 9.37 18.62
N LEU A 207 -19.13 8.09 18.61
CA LEU A 207 -18.92 7.22 17.44
C LEU A 207 -20.07 7.37 16.45
N ASP A 208 -19.78 7.94 15.30
CA ASP A 208 -20.69 7.96 14.16
C ASP A 208 -20.65 6.62 13.41
N LEU A 209 -21.35 5.62 13.94
CA LEU A 209 -21.42 4.28 13.32
C LEU A 209 -22.06 4.31 11.93
N ILE A 210 -23.01 5.22 11.69
CA ILE A 210 -23.64 5.38 10.36
C ILE A 210 -22.59 5.86 9.36
N GLY A 211 -21.78 6.87 9.73
CA GLY A 211 -20.69 7.36 8.90
C GLY A 211 -19.65 6.28 8.62
N VAL A 212 -19.28 5.48 9.62
CA VAL A 212 -18.35 4.34 9.44
C VAL A 212 -18.90 3.35 8.45
N VAL A 213 -20.13 2.86 8.63
CA VAL A 213 -20.71 1.84 7.74
C VAL A 213 -20.84 2.35 6.31
N VAL A 214 -21.37 3.58 6.13
CA VAL A 214 -21.60 4.16 4.79
C VAL A 214 -20.26 4.43 4.07
N SER A 215 -19.25 4.98 4.78
CA SER A 215 -17.94 5.23 4.17
C SER A 215 -17.22 3.93 3.82
N SER A 216 -17.21 2.94 4.72
CA SER A 216 -16.59 1.64 4.50
C SER A 216 -17.25 0.89 3.33
N ALA A 217 -18.59 0.86 3.29
CA ALA A 217 -19.32 0.25 2.17
C ALA A 217 -19.03 0.97 0.84
N GLY A 218 -18.99 2.31 0.86
CA GLY A 218 -18.66 3.10 -0.32
C GLY A 218 -17.26 2.81 -0.85
N LEU A 219 -16.25 2.81 0.03
CA LEU A 219 -14.87 2.45 -0.33
C LEU A 219 -14.76 1.01 -0.84
N ALA A 220 -15.41 0.07 -0.14
CA ALA A 220 -15.42 -1.34 -0.53
C ALA A 220 -16.00 -1.54 -1.93
N LEU A 221 -17.13 -0.92 -2.25
CA LEU A 221 -17.74 -1.04 -3.58
C LEU A 221 -16.85 -0.48 -4.69
N VAL A 222 -16.23 0.71 -4.48
CA VAL A 222 -15.30 1.28 -5.47
C VAL A 222 -14.12 0.35 -5.71
N VAL A 223 -13.45 -0.10 -4.65
CA VAL A 223 -12.25 -0.93 -4.77
C VAL A 223 -12.57 -2.32 -5.33
N LEU A 224 -13.66 -2.95 -4.87
CA LEU A 224 -14.10 -4.24 -5.40
C LEU A 224 -14.54 -4.14 -6.87
N GLY A 225 -15.20 -3.05 -7.26
CA GLY A 225 -15.50 -2.79 -8.66
C GLY A 225 -14.23 -2.74 -9.51
N VAL A 226 -13.21 -2.02 -9.08
CA VAL A 226 -11.91 -1.97 -9.78
C VAL A 226 -11.24 -3.35 -9.80
N LEU A 227 -11.20 -4.06 -8.67
CA LEU A 227 -10.58 -5.38 -8.55
C LEU A 227 -11.24 -6.41 -9.48
N MET A 228 -12.58 -6.41 -9.58
CA MET A 228 -13.33 -7.36 -10.41
C MET A 228 -13.42 -6.97 -11.88
N SER A 229 -12.88 -5.82 -12.28
CA SER A 229 -12.99 -5.34 -13.67
C SER A 229 -12.27 -6.25 -14.68
N SER A 230 -11.24 -7.00 -14.25
CA SER A 230 -10.58 -8.02 -15.07
C SER A 230 -11.51 -9.20 -15.42
N THR A 231 -12.45 -9.54 -14.53
CA THR A 231 -13.39 -10.65 -14.70
C THR A 231 -14.71 -10.18 -15.31
N TRP A 232 -15.27 -9.07 -14.81
CA TRP A 232 -16.59 -8.60 -15.28
C TRP A 232 -16.52 -7.70 -16.52
N GLY A 233 -15.31 -7.16 -16.85
CA GLY A 233 -15.12 -6.11 -17.84
C GLY A 233 -15.28 -4.70 -17.22
N TRP A 234 -14.67 -3.68 -17.84
CA TRP A 234 -14.74 -2.30 -17.32
C TRP A 234 -16.08 -1.62 -17.55
N PHE A 235 -16.52 -1.54 -18.79
CA PHE A 235 -17.78 -0.89 -19.22
C PHE A 235 -18.77 -1.90 -19.76
N LEU A 236 -18.31 -2.71 -20.72
CA LEU A 236 -19.10 -3.79 -21.31
C LEU A 236 -18.82 -5.09 -20.56
N PRO A 237 -19.84 -5.93 -20.35
CA PRO A 237 -19.64 -7.23 -19.71
C PRO A 237 -18.82 -8.13 -20.63
N LYS A 238 -17.94 -8.94 -20.04
CA LYS A 238 -17.30 -10.05 -20.74
C LYS A 238 -18.28 -11.20 -20.96
N GLU A 239 -17.97 -12.10 -21.88
CA GLU A 239 -18.79 -13.31 -22.11
C GLU A 239 -18.95 -14.12 -20.82
N GLY A 240 -20.17 -14.51 -20.51
CA GLY A 240 -20.50 -15.22 -19.27
C GLY A 240 -20.56 -14.36 -18.02
N ALA A 241 -20.14 -13.08 -18.06
CA ALA A 241 -20.22 -12.20 -16.91
C ALA A 241 -21.64 -11.63 -16.71
N THR A 242 -22.06 -11.52 -15.45
CA THR A 242 -23.33 -10.90 -15.10
C THR A 242 -23.36 -9.42 -15.51
N SER A 243 -24.40 -9.00 -16.22
CA SER A 243 -24.61 -7.61 -16.61
C SER A 243 -25.90 -7.06 -16.06
N PHE A 244 -25.95 -5.74 -15.86
CA PHE A 244 -27.16 -5.03 -15.50
C PHE A 244 -27.33 -3.84 -16.45
N LEU A 245 -28.51 -3.76 -17.10
CA LEU A 245 -28.82 -2.78 -18.16
C LEU A 245 -27.80 -2.74 -19.32
N GLY A 246 -27.22 -3.90 -19.68
CA GLY A 246 -26.23 -4.01 -20.76
C GLY A 246 -24.82 -3.52 -20.40
N LEU A 247 -24.61 -3.10 -19.15
CA LEU A 247 -23.31 -2.65 -18.63
C LEU A 247 -22.74 -3.67 -17.64
N SER A 248 -21.41 -3.69 -17.52
CA SER A 248 -20.70 -4.50 -16.54
C SER A 248 -21.08 -4.12 -15.11
N LEU A 249 -21.09 -5.10 -14.20
CA LEU A 249 -21.25 -4.84 -12.76
C LEU A 249 -20.17 -3.92 -12.18
N THR A 250 -18.98 -3.89 -12.78
CA THR A 250 -17.88 -3.00 -12.37
C THR A 250 -18.34 -1.54 -12.26
N ILE A 251 -18.98 -1.02 -13.33
CA ILE A 251 -19.39 0.39 -13.35
C ILE A 251 -20.48 0.68 -12.32
N TRP A 252 -21.37 -0.29 -12.09
CA TRP A 252 -22.44 -0.15 -11.09
C TRP A 252 -21.91 -0.16 -9.67
N PHE A 253 -20.91 -0.99 -9.38
CA PHE A 253 -20.22 -1.00 -8.08
C PHE A 253 -19.49 0.32 -7.85
N ILE A 254 -18.77 0.85 -8.85
CA ILE A 254 -18.08 2.14 -8.73
C ILE A 254 -19.10 3.29 -8.53
N ILE A 255 -20.18 3.32 -9.32
CA ILE A 255 -21.23 4.36 -9.18
C ILE A 255 -21.91 4.27 -7.82
N ALA A 256 -22.31 3.07 -7.39
CA ALA A 256 -22.93 2.87 -6.09
C ALA A 256 -21.98 3.25 -4.93
N GLY A 257 -20.70 2.89 -5.04
CA GLY A 257 -19.69 3.27 -4.07
C GLY A 257 -19.47 4.79 -3.99
N LEU A 258 -19.34 5.46 -5.13
CA LEU A 258 -19.23 6.91 -5.19
C LEU A 258 -20.50 7.61 -4.65
N PHE A 259 -21.68 7.06 -4.90
CA PHE A 259 -22.94 7.55 -4.34
C PHE A 259 -22.96 7.42 -2.81
N LEU A 260 -22.54 6.29 -2.27
CA LEU A 260 -22.42 6.12 -0.80
C LEU A 260 -21.41 7.10 -0.19
N LEU A 261 -20.26 7.32 -0.85
CA LEU A 261 -19.28 8.31 -0.39
C LEU A 261 -19.82 9.74 -0.44
N TRP A 262 -20.61 10.06 -1.46
CA TRP A 262 -21.33 11.35 -1.53
C TRP A 262 -22.36 11.46 -0.38
N LEU A 263 -23.15 10.40 -0.12
CA LEU A 263 -24.10 10.35 0.99
C LEU A 263 -23.38 10.49 2.35
N PHE A 264 -22.23 9.83 2.51
CA PHE A 264 -21.36 9.99 3.66
C PHE A 264 -20.95 11.45 3.89
N LEU A 265 -20.46 12.14 2.85
CA LEU A 265 -20.08 13.55 2.96
C LEU A 265 -21.27 14.44 3.34
N ARG A 266 -22.46 14.18 2.77
CA ARG A 266 -23.70 14.89 3.16
C ARG A 266 -24.10 14.63 4.62
N TRP A 267 -23.94 13.39 5.08
CA TRP A 267 -24.18 13.02 6.46
C TRP A 267 -23.21 13.74 7.41
N GLN A 268 -21.91 13.75 7.10
CA GLN A 268 -20.91 14.47 7.89
C GLN A 268 -21.19 15.98 7.96
N GLN A 269 -21.56 16.61 6.82
CA GLN A 269 -21.98 18.03 6.80
C GLN A 269 -23.19 18.29 7.70
N ARG A 270 -24.16 17.37 7.75
CA ARG A 270 -25.31 17.50 8.63
C ARG A 270 -24.90 17.42 10.11
N LEU A 271 -24.03 16.47 10.46
CA LEU A 271 -23.54 16.35 11.84
C LEU A 271 -22.79 17.61 12.27
N GLU A 272 -21.87 18.11 11.46
CA GLU A 272 -21.12 19.35 11.72
C GLU A 272 -22.06 20.54 11.93
N ARG A 273 -23.07 20.74 11.06
CA ARG A 273 -24.08 21.83 11.18
C ARG A 273 -24.97 21.70 12.41
N THR A 274 -25.21 20.49 12.91
CA THR A 274 -26.03 20.26 14.11
C THR A 274 -25.21 20.25 15.41
N GLY A 275 -23.91 20.60 15.36
CA GLY A 275 -23.03 20.65 16.50
C GLY A 275 -22.66 19.27 17.08
N LYS A 276 -22.91 18.20 16.32
CA LYS A 276 -22.46 16.85 16.66
C LYS A 276 -21.09 16.60 16.09
N GLU A 277 -20.29 15.78 16.76
CA GLU A 277 -18.95 15.41 16.29
C GLU A 277 -19.05 14.48 15.05
N PRO A 278 -18.61 14.94 13.85
CA PRO A 278 -18.56 14.08 12.67
C PRO A 278 -17.41 13.07 12.76
N LEU A 279 -17.43 12.05 11.92
CA LEU A 279 -16.29 11.12 11.77
C LEU A 279 -15.08 11.86 11.18
N ILE A 280 -15.34 12.69 10.18
CA ILE A 280 -14.39 13.60 9.53
C ILE A 280 -15.07 14.96 9.42
N ALA A 281 -14.41 16.03 9.84
CA ALA A 281 -14.93 17.38 9.68
C ALA A 281 -14.86 17.82 8.21
N PRO A 282 -15.99 18.00 7.48
CA PRO A 282 -15.98 18.42 6.07
C PRO A 282 -15.31 19.77 5.84
N SER A 283 -15.31 20.65 6.85
CA SER A 283 -14.60 21.94 6.84
C SER A 283 -13.11 21.80 6.56
N LEU A 284 -12.47 20.69 6.93
CA LEU A 284 -11.06 20.39 6.63
C LEU A 284 -10.77 20.38 5.12
N PHE A 285 -11.70 19.89 4.31
CA PHE A 285 -11.52 19.84 2.85
C PHE A 285 -11.61 21.21 2.18
N SER A 286 -11.99 22.26 2.89
CA SER A 286 -11.92 23.65 2.39
C SER A 286 -10.48 24.15 2.27
N HIS A 287 -9.53 23.56 3.02
CA HIS A 287 -8.12 23.92 2.99
C HIS A 287 -7.45 23.35 1.73
N ARG A 288 -7.15 24.22 0.76
CA ARG A 288 -6.55 23.82 -0.53
C ARG A 288 -5.22 23.05 -0.38
N GLN A 289 -4.41 23.42 0.61
CA GLN A 289 -3.14 22.75 0.90
C GLN A 289 -3.37 21.32 1.37
N LEU A 290 -4.31 21.10 2.29
CA LEU A 290 -4.65 19.77 2.79
C LEU A 290 -5.18 18.88 1.66
N THR A 291 -6.16 19.33 0.92
CA THR A 291 -6.74 18.54 -0.18
C THR A 291 -5.72 18.24 -1.27
N GLY A 292 -4.85 19.20 -1.61
CA GLY A 292 -3.75 18.98 -2.56
C GLY A 292 -2.76 17.93 -2.07
N GLY A 293 -2.37 18.00 -0.79
CA GLY A 293 -1.48 17.03 -0.15
C GLY A 293 -2.09 15.62 -0.08
N LEU A 294 -3.34 15.49 0.40
CA LEU A 294 -4.03 14.20 0.50
C LEU A 294 -4.23 13.51 -0.85
N VAL A 295 -4.63 14.27 -1.88
CA VAL A 295 -4.78 13.73 -3.24
C VAL A 295 -3.41 13.28 -3.79
N THR A 296 -2.36 14.05 -3.57
CA THR A 296 -1.01 13.66 -4.00
C THR A 296 -0.51 12.43 -3.22
N PHE A 297 -0.83 12.29 -1.94
CA PHE A 297 -0.57 11.07 -1.15
C PHE A 297 -1.29 9.86 -1.75
N LEU A 298 -2.57 10.00 -2.05
CA LEU A 298 -3.35 8.92 -2.67
C LEU A 298 -2.70 8.44 -3.97
N PHE A 299 -2.34 9.35 -4.87
CA PHE A 299 -1.68 8.98 -6.13
C PHE A 299 -0.28 8.41 -5.93
N LEU A 300 0.51 8.95 -4.99
CA LEU A 300 1.82 8.40 -4.65
C LEU A 300 1.72 6.93 -4.26
N PHE A 301 0.84 6.61 -3.31
CA PHE A 301 0.70 5.24 -2.82
C PHE A 301 -0.02 4.33 -3.80
N LEU A 302 -0.92 4.86 -4.65
CA LEU A 302 -1.51 4.13 -5.76
C LEU A 302 -0.43 3.67 -6.75
N ILE A 303 0.45 4.58 -7.18
CA ILE A 303 1.53 4.24 -8.12
C ILE A 303 2.55 3.33 -7.45
N GLN A 304 2.94 3.63 -6.21
CA GLN A 304 3.88 2.81 -5.45
C GLN A 304 3.38 1.37 -5.30
N ALA A 305 2.14 1.17 -4.86
CA ALA A 305 1.57 -0.17 -4.69
C ALA A 305 1.45 -0.92 -6.02
N GLY A 306 1.06 -0.24 -7.10
CA GLY A 306 1.04 -0.82 -8.44
C GLY A 306 2.44 -1.26 -8.91
N VAL A 307 3.48 -0.47 -8.67
CA VAL A 307 4.88 -0.84 -8.98
C VAL A 307 5.34 -2.01 -8.12
N PHE A 308 5.07 -1.98 -6.81
CA PHE A 308 5.43 -3.08 -5.89
C PHE A 308 4.66 -4.36 -6.15
N PHE A 309 3.56 -4.31 -6.89
CA PHE A 309 2.85 -5.48 -7.38
C PHE A 309 3.43 -5.96 -8.72
N THR A 310 3.55 -5.08 -9.72
CA THR A 310 3.89 -5.47 -11.09
C THR A 310 5.35 -5.86 -11.28
N VAL A 311 6.29 -5.16 -10.61
CA VAL A 311 7.73 -5.43 -10.82
C VAL A 311 8.17 -6.76 -10.20
N PRO A 312 7.83 -7.11 -8.95
CA PRO A 312 8.13 -8.44 -8.43
C PRO A 312 7.51 -9.56 -9.27
N LEU A 313 6.29 -9.34 -9.76
CA LEU A 313 5.60 -10.31 -10.60
C LEU A 313 6.33 -10.54 -11.94
N PHE A 314 6.82 -9.48 -12.58
CA PHE A 314 7.68 -9.59 -13.76
C PHE A 314 8.94 -10.40 -13.46
N LEU A 315 9.65 -10.07 -12.38
CA LEU A 315 10.89 -10.71 -12.01
C LEU A 315 10.70 -12.21 -11.65
N SER A 316 9.64 -12.54 -10.92
CA SER A 316 9.41 -13.91 -10.43
C SER A 316 8.72 -14.81 -11.45
N VAL A 317 7.70 -14.32 -12.17
CA VAL A 317 6.90 -15.17 -13.09
C VAL A 317 7.45 -15.15 -14.50
N VAL A 318 7.80 -13.97 -15.05
CA VAL A 318 8.30 -13.87 -16.43
C VAL A 318 9.76 -14.28 -16.52
N LEU A 319 10.60 -13.77 -15.59
CA LEU A 319 12.04 -14.08 -15.59
C LEU A 319 12.41 -15.30 -14.74
N GLY A 320 11.46 -15.89 -14.01
CA GLY A 320 11.69 -17.08 -13.18
C GLY A 320 12.66 -16.88 -12.01
N LEU A 321 12.84 -15.63 -11.53
CA LEU A 321 13.73 -15.36 -10.44
C LEU A 321 13.16 -15.84 -9.10
N SER A 322 14.04 -16.36 -8.25
CA SER A 322 13.68 -16.66 -6.86
C SER A 322 13.24 -15.40 -6.10
N PRO A 323 12.47 -15.53 -5.00
CA PRO A 323 12.11 -14.39 -4.16
C PRO A 323 13.32 -13.59 -3.66
N MET A 324 14.45 -14.25 -3.35
CA MET A 324 15.68 -13.57 -2.95
C MET A 324 16.28 -12.74 -4.08
N GLU A 325 16.38 -13.28 -5.28
CA GLU A 325 16.87 -12.55 -6.44
C GLU A 325 15.95 -11.38 -6.77
N THR A 326 14.62 -11.59 -6.73
CA THR A 326 13.61 -10.54 -6.88
C THR A 326 13.81 -9.43 -5.86
N GLY A 327 13.98 -9.76 -4.58
CA GLY A 327 14.24 -8.80 -3.52
C GLY A 327 15.53 -8.00 -3.77
N MET A 328 16.61 -8.65 -4.20
CA MET A 328 17.87 -7.98 -4.53
C MET A 328 17.75 -7.01 -5.70
N ARG A 329 16.90 -7.32 -6.72
CA ARG A 329 16.62 -6.41 -7.84
C ARG A 329 15.83 -5.17 -7.44
N LEU A 330 15.14 -5.20 -6.29
CA LEU A 330 14.42 -4.04 -5.73
C LEU A 330 15.29 -3.16 -4.81
N VAL A 331 16.50 -3.60 -4.41
CA VAL A 331 17.40 -2.81 -3.57
C VAL A 331 17.68 -1.40 -4.14
N PRO A 332 17.91 -1.21 -5.45
CA PRO A 332 18.14 0.12 -6.02
C PRO A 332 16.99 1.10 -5.74
N LEU A 333 15.72 0.64 -5.86
CA LEU A 333 14.54 1.44 -5.52
C LEU A 333 14.53 1.78 -4.03
N SER A 334 14.73 0.80 -3.19
CA SER A 334 14.68 0.95 -1.73
C SER A 334 15.75 1.92 -1.21
N LEU A 335 16.98 1.75 -1.70
CA LEU A 335 18.12 2.60 -1.31
C LEU A 335 17.94 4.04 -1.81
N SER A 336 17.55 4.23 -3.05
CA SER A 336 17.33 5.56 -3.64
C SER A 336 16.15 6.29 -2.99
N LEU A 337 15.07 5.57 -2.65
CA LEU A 337 13.95 6.09 -1.86
C LEU A 337 14.45 6.62 -0.51
N LEU A 338 15.21 5.81 0.25
CA LEU A 338 15.71 6.21 1.55
C LEU A 338 16.65 7.41 1.45
N VAL A 339 17.56 7.40 0.46
CA VAL A 339 18.49 8.52 0.19
C VAL A 339 17.73 9.80 -0.13
N ALA A 340 16.70 9.76 -0.97
CA ALA A 340 15.91 10.94 -1.31
C ALA A 340 15.04 11.41 -0.12
N ALA A 341 14.39 10.48 0.59
CA ALA A 341 13.53 10.81 1.73
C ALA A 341 14.31 11.49 2.87
N ALA A 342 15.52 11.03 3.18
CA ALA A 342 16.38 11.62 4.19
C ALA A 342 17.21 12.80 3.65
N GLY A 343 17.66 12.71 2.41
CA GLY A 343 18.56 13.70 1.78
C GLY A 343 17.88 15.02 1.47
N VAL A 344 16.67 14.99 0.90
CA VAL A 344 15.95 16.22 0.54
C VAL A 344 15.79 17.17 1.73
N PRO A 345 15.27 16.78 2.90
CA PRO A 345 15.18 17.69 4.05
C PRO A 345 16.54 18.15 4.57
N ARG A 346 17.56 17.32 4.47
CA ARG A 346 18.90 17.61 5.00
C ARG A 346 19.69 18.56 4.11
N PHE A 347 19.70 18.34 2.80
CA PHE A 347 20.51 19.10 1.86
C PHE A 347 19.76 20.26 1.22
N LEU A 348 18.44 20.20 1.19
CA LEU A 348 17.56 21.19 0.60
C LEU A 348 16.47 21.67 1.58
N PRO A 349 16.81 22.09 2.82
CA PRO A 349 15.83 22.40 3.87
C PRO A 349 14.91 23.58 3.51
N ARG A 350 15.35 24.47 2.62
CA ARG A 350 14.59 25.65 2.16
C ARG A 350 13.95 25.47 0.79
N ALA A 351 14.05 24.28 0.20
CA ALA A 351 13.47 24.03 -1.12
C ALA A 351 11.94 24.24 -1.09
N ASP A 352 11.43 24.78 -2.18
CA ASP A 352 10.00 24.93 -2.45
C ASP A 352 9.32 23.52 -2.46
N PRO A 353 8.41 23.21 -1.51
CA PRO A 353 7.78 21.89 -1.44
C PRO A 353 7.06 21.51 -2.73
N ARG A 354 6.42 22.47 -3.41
CA ARG A 354 5.76 22.26 -4.70
C ARG A 354 6.74 21.84 -5.77
N ARG A 355 7.94 22.45 -5.82
CA ARG A 355 8.97 22.07 -6.78
C ARG A 355 9.52 20.67 -6.50
N VAL A 356 9.81 20.36 -5.24
CA VAL A 356 10.29 19.03 -4.85
C VAL A 356 9.26 17.95 -5.23
N VAL A 357 7.99 18.17 -4.92
CA VAL A 357 6.90 17.24 -5.27
C VAL A 357 6.76 17.08 -6.78
N ARG A 358 6.83 18.16 -7.56
CA ARG A 358 6.79 18.08 -9.03
C ARG A 358 7.96 17.33 -9.62
N VAL A 359 9.18 17.62 -9.16
CA VAL A 359 10.39 16.92 -9.62
C VAL A 359 10.32 15.45 -9.25
N GLY A 360 9.86 15.12 -8.02
CA GLY A 360 9.63 13.75 -7.58
C GLY A 360 8.61 12.99 -8.45
N LEU A 361 7.47 13.62 -8.78
CA LEU A 361 6.47 13.03 -9.69
C LEU A 361 7.04 12.86 -11.11
N LEU A 362 7.77 13.83 -11.64
CA LEU A 362 8.40 13.72 -12.96
C LEU A 362 9.46 12.62 -12.99
N ALA A 363 10.26 12.48 -11.93
CA ALA A 363 11.21 11.37 -11.79
C ALA A 363 10.48 10.02 -11.76
N LEU A 364 9.41 9.92 -10.99
CA LEU A 364 8.61 8.69 -10.90
C LEU A 364 8.00 8.33 -12.27
N ILE A 365 7.41 9.28 -12.98
CA ILE A 365 6.89 9.08 -14.34
C ILE A 365 8.00 8.68 -15.30
N ALA A 366 9.15 9.38 -15.28
CA ALA A 366 10.29 9.06 -16.13
C ALA A 366 10.81 7.64 -15.86
N GLY A 367 10.94 7.24 -14.59
CA GLY A 367 11.35 5.89 -14.22
C GLY A 367 10.37 4.83 -14.73
N LEU A 368 9.05 5.08 -14.66
CA LEU A 368 8.03 4.20 -15.23
C LEU A 368 8.16 4.10 -16.76
N LEU A 369 8.34 5.22 -17.46
CA LEU A 369 8.51 5.22 -18.92
C LEU A 369 9.78 4.49 -19.35
N VAL A 370 10.89 4.65 -18.62
CA VAL A 370 12.12 3.90 -18.87
C VAL A 370 11.90 2.41 -18.65
N LEU A 371 11.20 2.02 -17.58
CA LEU A 371 10.87 0.63 -17.31
C LEU A 371 10.01 0.04 -18.45
N ILE A 372 8.94 0.72 -18.84
CA ILE A 372 8.06 0.29 -19.95
C ILE A 372 8.85 0.07 -21.24
N GLY A 373 9.78 0.99 -21.54
CA GLY A 373 10.63 0.89 -22.73
C GLY A 373 11.70 -0.20 -22.67
N SER A 374 12.05 -0.66 -21.45
CA SER A 374 13.06 -1.71 -21.25
C SER A 374 12.45 -3.12 -21.22
N LEU A 375 11.13 -3.23 -21.01
CA LEU A 375 10.48 -4.54 -20.97
C LEU A 375 10.45 -5.13 -22.38
N GLU A 376 11.10 -6.27 -22.57
CA GLU A 376 11.10 -7.02 -23.84
C GLU A 376 11.22 -8.51 -23.54
N VAL A 377 10.82 -9.33 -24.52
CA VAL A 377 10.92 -10.79 -24.43
C VAL A 377 12.40 -11.18 -24.38
N GLY A 378 12.76 -12.05 -23.44
CA GLY A 378 14.16 -12.48 -23.23
C GLY A 378 15.06 -11.45 -22.58
N ALA A 379 14.50 -10.37 -21.99
CA ALA A 379 15.28 -9.34 -21.32
C ALA A 379 16.03 -9.89 -20.09
N ASP A 380 17.26 -9.39 -19.88
CA ASP A 380 18.00 -9.68 -18.64
C ASP A 380 17.41 -8.91 -17.45
N SER A 381 17.45 -9.51 -16.28
CA SER A 381 16.91 -8.93 -15.04
C SER A 381 17.57 -7.60 -14.62
N SER A 382 18.73 -7.24 -15.19
CA SER A 382 19.42 -5.96 -14.92
C SER A 382 18.69 -4.74 -15.49
N ILE A 383 17.78 -4.92 -16.45
CA ILE A 383 17.00 -3.82 -17.06
C ILE A 383 16.21 -3.01 -16.04
N VAL A 384 15.82 -3.61 -14.91
CA VAL A 384 15.06 -2.90 -13.86
C VAL A 384 15.94 -1.97 -13.01
N PHE A 385 17.28 -2.08 -13.05
CA PHE A 385 18.18 -1.34 -12.15
C PHE A 385 18.00 0.18 -12.26
N VAL A 386 18.14 0.72 -13.45
CA VAL A 386 18.03 2.18 -13.69
C VAL A 386 16.60 2.69 -13.42
N PRO A 387 15.53 2.06 -13.95
CA PRO A 387 14.17 2.46 -13.61
C PRO A 387 13.90 2.46 -12.11
N MET A 388 14.33 1.43 -11.38
CA MET A 388 14.11 1.34 -9.93
C MET A 388 14.82 2.44 -9.16
N LEU A 389 16.04 2.83 -9.55
CA LEU A 389 16.73 4.00 -8.97
C LEU A 389 15.92 5.28 -9.16
N ILE A 390 15.45 5.53 -10.37
CA ILE A 390 14.71 6.77 -10.71
C ILE A 390 13.36 6.81 -9.98
N ILE A 391 12.63 5.68 -9.97
CA ILE A 391 11.34 5.55 -9.28
C ILE A 391 11.52 5.79 -7.78
N GLY A 392 12.55 5.16 -7.17
CA GLY A 392 12.83 5.31 -5.75
C GLY A 392 13.18 6.75 -5.36
N LEU A 393 14.00 7.46 -6.15
CA LEU A 393 14.27 8.89 -5.95
C LEU A 393 12.98 9.71 -5.99
N GLY A 394 12.09 9.42 -6.94
CA GLY A 394 10.79 10.08 -7.06
C GLY A 394 9.91 9.88 -5.83
N ILE A 395 9.71 8.63 -5.41
CA ILE A 395 8.91 8.27 -4.23
C ILE A 395 9.50 8.91 -2.97
N GLY A 396 10.82 8.82 -2.78
CA GLY A 396 11.50 9.39 -1.61
C GLY A 396 11.39 10.91 -1.53
N ALA A 397 11.52 11.62 -2.66
CA ALA A 397 11.34 13.07 -2.73
C ALA A 397 9.91 13.47 -2.34
N LEU A 398 8.89 12.77 -2.85
CA LEU A 398 7.49 12.99 -2.50
C LEU A 398 7.23 12.74 -1.01
N ALA A 399 7.66 11.59 -0.49
CA ALA A 399 7.49 11.21 0.90
C ALA A 399 8.12 12.23 1.86
N SER A 400 9.27 12.81 1.48
CA SER A 400 9.98 13.81 2.29
C SER A 400 9.19 15.10 2.55
N GLN A 401 8.24 15.45 1.66
CA GLN A 401 7.52 16.73 1.71
C GLN A 401 6.05 16.57 2.12
N LEU A 402 5.37 15.53 1.60
CA LEU A 402 3.92 15.44 1.68
C LEU A 402 3.41 15.33 3.13
N GLY A 403 4.14 14.63 4.01
CA GLY A 403 3.78 14.52 5.43
C GLY A 403 3.70 15.89 6.11
N ASN A 404 4.73 16.71 5.94
CA ASN A 404 4.78 18.04 6.52
C ASN A 404 3.74 18.98 5.89
N VAL A 405 3.58 18.93 4.57
CA VAL A 405 2.60 19.75 3.82
C VAL A 405 1.17 19.51 4.30
N THR A 406 0.78 18.25 4.54
CA THR A 406 -0.59 17.94 4.97
C THR A 406 -0.84 18.33 6.42
N VAL A 407 0.05 17.95 7.34
CA VAL A 407 -0.14 18.22 8.78
C VAL A 407 -0.10 19.71 9.09
N SER A 408 0.77 20.48 8.42
CA SER A 408 0.87 21.93 8.60
C SER A 408 -0.24 22.75 7.94
N ALA A 409 -1.16 22.10 7.23
CA ALA A 409 -2.31 22.78 6.62
C ALA A 409 -3.37 23.23 7.63
N VAL A 410 -3.32 22.74 8.86
CA VAL A 410 -4.29 22.98 9.94
C VAL A 410 -3.60 23.29 11.25
N PRO A 411 -4.30 23.92 12.23
CA PRO A 411 -3.79 24.12 13.59
C PRO A 411 -3.40 22.79 14.27
N SER A 412 -2.50 22.87 15.24
CA SER A 412 -1.94 21.70 15.96
C SER A 412 -3.00 20.80 16.61
N GLU A 413 -4.12 21.39 17.04
CA GLU A 413 -5.25 20.68 17.67
C GLU A 413 -5.92 19.67 16.70
N GLN A 414 -5.89 19.94 15.41
CA GLN A 414 -6.48 19.11 14.36
C GLN A 414 -5.48 18.17 13.67
N SER A 415 -4.20 18.23 14.04
CA SER A 415 -3.13 17.42 13.40
C SER A 415 -3.38 15.92 13.51
N SER A 416 -4.01 15.44 14.58
CA SER A 416 -4.36 14.03 14.75
C SER A 416 -5.42 13.56 13.73
N GLU A 417 -6.42 14.42 13.44
CA GLU A 417 -7.47 14.13 12.45
C GLU A 417 -6.88 14.11 11.03
N VAL A 418 -6.01 15.06 10.73
CA VAL A 418 -5.26 15.11 9.44
C VAL A 418 -4.37 13.89 9.29
N GLY A 419 -3.70 13.42 10.36
CA GLY A 419 -2.92 12.17 10.34
C GLY A 419 -3.78 10.95 9.99
N GLY A 420 -5.01 10.87 10.52
CA GLY A 420 -5.99 9.84 10.17
C GLY A 420 -6.39 9.90 8.70
N LEU A 421 -6.69 11.09 8.18
CA LEU A 421 -7.01 11.31 6.77
C LEU A 421 -5.83 10.96 5.84
N GLN A 422 -4.61 11.31 6.22
CA GLN A 422 -3.40 10.98 5.49
C GLN A 422 -3.21 9.45 5.40
N ASN A 423 -3.33 8.74 6.53
CA ASN A 423 -3.24 7.28 6.54
C ASN A 423 -4.36 6.64 5.70
N THR A 424 -5.59 7.16 5.78
CA THR A 424 -6.70 6.70 4.92
C THR A 424 -6.38 6.90 3.44
N ALA A 425 -5.87 8.08 3.05
CA ALA A 425 -5.47 8.36 1.66
C ALA A 425 -4.34 7.43 1.19
N THR A 426 -3.35 7.15 2.06
CA THR A 426 -2.26 6.19 1.82
C THR A 426 -2.79 4.79 1.55
N GLN A 427 -3.62 4.25 2.44
CA GLN A 427 -4.13 2.89 2.32
C GLN A 427 -5.15 2.73 1.20
N LEU A 428 -5.99 3.74 0.98
CA LEU A 428 -6.90 3.76 -0.18
C LEU A 428 -6.12 3.80 -1.49
N GLY A 429 -5.07 4.64 -1.56
CA GLY A 429 -4.17 4.68 -2.72
C GLY A 429 -3.55 3.31 -2.97
N ALA A 430 -2.98 2.67 -1.95
CA ALA A 430 -2.38 1.35 -2.07
C ALA A 430 -3.39 0.28 -2.53
N SER A 431 -4.59 0.27 -1.94
CA SER A 431 -5.66 -0.67 -2.33
C SER A 431 -6.09 -0.49 -3.79
N LEU A 432 -6.35 0.75 -4.21
CA LEU A 432 -6.70 1.06 -5.61
C LEU A 432 -5.54 0.76 -6.56
N GLY A 433 -4.30 1.01 -6.13
CA GLY A 433 -3.10 0.78 -6.95
C GLY A 433 -2.89 -0.69 -7.27
N THR A 434 -2.95 -1.56 -6.27
CA THR A 434 -2.86 -3.01 -6.45
C THR A 434 -4.03 -3.55 -7.28
N ALA A 435 -5.27 -3.13 -6.96
CA ALA A 435 -6.45 -3.57 -7.70
C ALA A 435 -6.41 -3.14 -9.17
N LEU A 436 -6.05 -1.87 -9.44
CA LEU A 436 -5.98 -1.31 -10.79
C LEU A 436 -4.86 -1.97 -11.60
N ALA A 437 -3.65 -2.06 -11.03
CA ALA A 437 -2.52 -2.66 -11.71
C ALA A 437 -2.79 -4.11 -12.09
N GLY A 438 -3.28 -4.93 -11.16
CA GLY A 438 -3.55 -6.34 -11.44
C GLY A 438 -4.72 -6.56 -12.37
N SER A 439 -5.83 -5.80 -12.23
CA SER A 439 -6.98 -5.96 -13.13
C SER A 439 -6.65 -5.57 -14.57
N ILE A 440 -5.86 -4.51 -14.78
CA ILE A 440 -5.42 -4.08 -16.11
C ILE A 440 -4.41 -5.06 -16.69
N LEU A 441 -3.46 -5.53 -15.86
CA LEU A 441 -2.48 -6.53 -16.27
C LEU A 441 -3.17 -7.78 -16.81
N ILE A 442 -4.10 -8.35 -16.05
CA ILE A 442 -4.84 -9.55 -16.46
C ILE A 442 -5.72 -9.30 -17.70
N ALA A 443 -6.39 -8.15 -17.76
CA ALA A 443 -7.23 -7.81 -18.91
C ALA A 443 -6.40 -7.67 -20.20
N ALA A 444 -5.26 -6.97 -20.14
CA ALA A 444 -4.38 -6.75 -21.28
C ALA A 444 -3.66 -8.04 -21.70
N LEU A 445 -3.18 -8.84 -20.72
CA LEU A 445 -2.61 -10.16 -20.97
C LEU A 445 -3.60 -11.07 -21.72
N THR A 446 -4.84 -11.16 -21.22
CA THR A 446 -5.88 -12.00 -21.84
C THR A 446 -6.16 -11.55 -23.27
N ALA A 447 -6.31 -10.24 -23.48
CA ALA A 447 -6.60 -9.69 -24.82
C ALA A 447 -5.44 -9.94 -25.80
N SER A 448 -4.18 -9.71 -25.35
CA SER A 448 -2.99 -9.94 -26.18
C SER A 448 -2.81 -11.43 -26.49
N PHE A 449 -3.01 -12.31 -25.51
CA PHE A 449 -2.87 -13.75 -25.68
C PHE A 449 -3.91 -14.31 -26.66
N LEU A 450 -5.19 -13.98 -26.47
CA LEU A 450 -6.25 -14.45 -27.36
C LEU A 450 -6.07 -13.92 -28.80
N ALA A 451 -5.73 -12.63 -28.95
CA ALA A 451 -5.47 -12.05 -30.26
C ALA A 451 -4.29 -12.73 -30.97
N GLY A 452 -3.22 -13.04 -30.23
CA GLY A 452 -2.05 -13.73 -30.81
C GLY A 452 -2.34 -15.17 -31.20
N ILE A 453 -3.06 -15.92 -30.36
CA ILE A 453 -3.48 -17.30 -30.66
C ILE A 453 -4.44 -17.32 -31.86
N GLU A 454 -5.39 -16.39 -31.94
CA GLU A 454 -6.32 -16.26 -33.08
C GLU A 454 -5.58 -16.01 -34.41
N ALA A 455 -4.58 -15.11 -34.37
CA ALA A 455 -3.78 -14.73 -35.53
C ALA A 455 -2.78 -15.82 -35.98
N ASN A 456 -2.43 -16.78 -35.11
CA ASN A 456 -1.45 -17.81 -35.41
C ASN A 456 -2.05 -18.92 -36.32
N PRO A 457 -1.53 -19.12 -37.55
CA PRO A 457 -2.05 -20.13 -38.44
C PRO A 457 -1.71 -21.57 -38.03
N ASN A 458 -0.68 -21.78 -37.21
CA ASN A 458 -0.24 -23.10 -36.76
C ASN A 458 -1.14 -23.65 -35.64
N VAL A 459 -1.89 -22.79 -34.94
CA VAL A 459 -2.79 -23.21 -33.87
C VAL A 459 -4.11 -23.72 -34.43
N PRO A 460 -4.50 -24.98 -34.17
CA PRO A 460 -5.76 -25.55 -34.60
C PRO A 460 -6.98 -24.77 -34.10
N GLN A 461 -8.04 -24.69 -34.94
CA GLN A 461 -9.25 -23.95 -34.60
C GLN A 461 -9.91 -24.46 -33.32
N SER A 462 -9.86 -25.77 -33.05
CA SER A 462 -10.37 -26.35 -31.80
C SER A 462 -9.69 -25.82 -30.54
N LEU A 463 -8.38 -25.57 -30.60
CA LEU A 463 -7.63 -24.96 -29.49
C LEU A 463 -7.95 -23.46 -29.33
N LYS A 464 -8.15 -22.74 -30.45
CA LYS A 464 -8.60 -21.33 -30.41
C LYS A 464 -9.96 -21.20 -29.75
N ASP A 465 -10.92 -22.05 -30.12
CA ASP A 465 -12.26 -22.05 -29.52
C ASP A 465 -12.21 -22.40 -28.01
N GLN A 466 -11.39 -23.40 -27.65
CA GLN A 466 -11.18 -23.75 -26.23
C GLN A 466 -10.52 -22.59 -25.43
N ALA A 467 -9.49 -21.95 -26.01
CA ALA A 467 -8.83 -20.81 -25.38
C ALA A 467 -9.82 -19.66 -25.14
N ASN A 468 -10.65 -19.33 -26.13
CA ASN A 468 -11.68 -18.30 -26.00
C ASN A 468 -12.67 -18.60 -24.87
N VAL A 469 -13.13 -19.85 -24.76
CA VAL A 469 -14.08 -20.26 -23.70
C VAL A 469 -13.40 -20.28 -22.31
N ASN A 470 -12.23 -20.92 -22.20
CA ASN A 470 -11.56 -21.15 -20.93
C ASN A 470 -10.96 -19.86 -20.34
N LEU A 471 -10.54 -18.92 -21.20
CA LEU A 471 -9.91 -17.67 -20.80
C LEU A 471 -10.87 -16.47 -20.82
N ALA A 472 -12.16 -16.68 -21.05
CA ALA A 472 -13.16 -15.61 -21.06
C ALA A 472 -13.18 -14.81 -19.74
N ALA A 473 -12.99 -15.48 -18.59
CA ALA A 473 -12.91 -14.86 -17.27
C ALA A 473 -11.56 -14.14 -16.99
N GLY A 474 -10.54 -14.36 -17.82
CA GLY A 474 -9.17 -13.84 -17.69
C GLY A 474 -8.13 -14.95 -17.71
N ALA A 475 -7.05 -14.74 -18.47
CA ALA A 475 -5.92 -15.66 -18.49
C ALA A 475 -5.16 -15.60 -17.16
N PRO A 476 -4.72 -16.74 -16.61
CA PRO A 476 -3.88 -16.73 -15.41
C PRO A 476 -2.50 -16.15 -15.76
N PHE A 477 -1.92 -15.38 -14.84
CA PHE A 477 -0.54 -14.91 -14.97
C PHE A 477 0.39 -15.96 -14.38
N ILE A 478 0.79 -16.93 -15.22
CA ILE A 478 1.60 -18.10 -14.86
C ILE A 478 2.86 -18.18 -15.73
N SER A 479 3.89 -18.86 -15.21
CA SER A 479 5.16 -19.01 -15.91
C SER A 479 5.04 -19.89 -17.17
N ASN A 480 6.00 -19.74 -18.10
CA ASN A 480 6.05 -20.61 -19.27
C ASN A 480 6.18 -22.09 -18.88
N ALA A 481 6.86 -22.42 -17.79
CA ALA A 481 6.98 -23.79 -17.28
C ALA A 481 5.61 -24.38 -16.87
N GLU A 482 4.75 -23.57 -16.24
CA GLU A 482 3.39 -23.97 -15.88
C GLU A 482 2.50 -24.12 -17.11
N VAL A 483 2.61 -23.19 -18.09
CA VAL A 483 1.88 -23.29 -19.38
C VAL A 483 2.28 -24.57 -20.11
N GLN A 484 3.59 -24.88 -20.17
CA GLN A 484 4.09 -26.10 -20.80
C GLN A 484 3.51 -27.34 -20.13
N LYS A 485 3.52 -27.41 -18.80
CA LYS A 485 2.92 -28.53 -18.07
C LYS A 485 1.44 -28.71 -18.38
N LEU A 486 0.66 -27.62 -18.43
CA LEU A 486 -0.75 -27.67 -18.79
C LEU A 486 -0.98 -28.16 -20.23
N MET A 487 -0.10 -27.78 -21.16
CA MET A 487 -0.18 -28.25 -22.54
C MET A 487 0.19 -29.74 -22.69
N GLU A 488 1.19 -30.22 -21.94
CA GLU A 488 1.55 -31.63 -21.85
C GLU A 488 0.40 -32.48 -21.30
N GLU A 489 -0.29 -32.01 -20.23
CA GLU A 489 -1.47 -32.67 -19.65
C GLU A 489 -2.66 -32.73 -20.62
N GLN A 490 -2.73 -31.85 -21.63
CA GLN A 490 -3.79 -31.80 -22.64
C GLN A 490 -3.36 -32.37 -23.99
N ASP A 491 -2.21 -33.06 -24.07
CA ASP A 491 -1.67 -33.68 -25.30
C ASP A 491 -1.55 -32.69 -26.49
N VAL A 492 -1.19 -31.41 -26.23
CA VAL A 492 -1.00 -30.40 -27.26
C VAL A 492 0.23 -30.77 -28.11
N PRO A 493 0.15 -30.75 -29.46
CA PRO A 493 1.29 -31.08 -30.35
C PRO A 493 2.51 -30.18 -30.08
N ALA A 494 3.72 -30.77 -30.11
CA ALA A 494 4.96 -30.07 -29.74
C ALA A 494 5.27 -28.87 -30.65
N ASP A 495 4.91 -28.91 -31.92
CA ASP A 495 5.06 -27.79 -32.86
C ASP A 495 4.16 -26.59 -32.55
N VAL A 496 3.05 -26.82 -31.83
CA VAL A 496 2.15 -25.77 -31.37
C VAL A 496 2.58 -25.23 -29.99
N GLN A 497 3.22 -26.06 -29.15
CA GLN A 497 3.64 -25.67 -27.81
C GLN A 497 4.60 -24.47 -27.82
N ASP A 498 5.60 -24.47 -28.69
CA ASP A 498 6.59 -23.37 -28.78
C ASP A 498 5.91 -22.04 -29.17
N ASP A 499 4.95 -22.08 -30.08
CA ASP A 499 4.20 -20.90 -30.50
C ASP A 499 3.32 -20.35 -29.37
N VAL A 500 2.69 -21.22 -28.57
CA VAL A 500 1.86 -20.84 -27.43
C VAL A 500 2.71 -20.25 -26.30
N LEU A 501 3.89 -20.84 -26.02
CA LEU A 501 4.83 -20.32 -25.02
C LEU A 501 5.36 -18.94 -25.39
N ALA A 502 5.76 -18.74 -26.65
CA ALA A 502 6.21 -17.45 -27.15
C ALA A 502 5.10 -16.39 -27.06
N GLN A 503 3.85 -16.78 -27.39
CA GLN A 503 2.70 -15.90 -27.26
C GLN A 503 2.37 -15.57 -25.79
N ASN A 504 2.51 -16.52 -24.87
CA ASN A 504 2.32 -16.28 -23.43
C ASN A 504 3.31 -15.23 -22.93
N GLU A 505 4.59 -15.37 -23.25
CA GLU A 505 5.64 -14.42 -22.83
C GLU A 505 5.40 -13.01 -23.40
N ALA A 506 5.10 -12.93 -24.71
CA ALA A 506 4.77 -11.65 -25.34
C ALA A 506 3.57 -10.97 -24.67
N SER A 507 2.53 -11.75 -24.38
CA SER A 507 1.30 -11.25 -23.75
C SER A 507 1.49 -10.82 -22.30
N GLN A 508 2.39 -11.49 -21.56
CA GLN A 508 2.80 -11.06 -20.21
C GLN A 508 3.49 -9.69 -20.25
N ILE A 509 4.41 -9.49 -21.20
CA ILE A 509 5.09 -8.20 -21.39
C ILE A 509 4.08 -7.10 -21.76
N ASP A 510 3.14 -7.36 -22.65
CA ASP A 510 2.10 -6.41 -23.05
C ASP A 510 1.18 -6.05 -21.87
N GLY A 511 0.80 -7.04 -21.06
CA GLY A 511 0.05 -6.84 -19.84
C GLY A 511 0.77 -5.93 -18.85
N LEU A 512 2.05 -6.19 -18.61
CA LEU A 512 2.89 -5.38 -17.72
C LEU A 512 3.08 -3.96 -18.25
N ARG A 513 3.40 -3.79 -19.53
CA ARG A 513 3.51 -2.46 -20.17
C ARG A 513 2.23 -1.66 -20.04
N THR A 514 1.08 -2.30 -20.25
CA THR A 514 -0.24 -1.65 -20.15
C THR A 514 -0.52 -1.22 -18.70
N ALA A 515 -0.29 -2.09 -17.73
CA ALA A 515 -0.48 -1.77 -16.31
C ALA A 515 0.42 -0.61 -15.87
N LEU A 516 1.72 -0.65 -16.19
CA LEU A 516 2.67 0.41 -15.87
C LEU A 516 2.34 1.73 -16.59
N SER A 517 1.82 1.67 -17.82
CA SER A 517 1.39 2.87 -18.57
C SER A 517 0.24 3.59 -17.88
N ILE A 518 -0.73 2.86 -17.35
CA ILE A 518 -1.83 3.46 -16.56
C ILE A 518 -1.29 4.09 -15.27
N LEU A 519 -0.34 3.45 -14.59
CA LEU A 519 0.31 4.06 -13.42
C LEU A 519 1.06 5.35 -13.77
N ALA A 520 1.72 5.41 -14.93
CA ALA A 520 2.36 6.63 -15.41
C ALA A 520 1.32 7.73 -15.71
N VAL A 521 0.17 7.39 -16.31
CA VAL A 521 -0.95 8.33 -16.50
C VAL A 521 -1.48 8.85 -15.17
N MET A 522 -1.61 7.99 -14.14
CA MET A 522 -1.98 8.43 -12.79
C MET A 522 -0.97 9.43 -12.22
N GLY A 523 0.33 9.24 -12.49
CA GLY A 523 1.38 10.21 -12.15
C GLY A 523 1.17 11.56 -12.84
N VAL A 524 0.84 11.57 -14.12
CA VAL A 524 0.52 12.79 -14.88
C VAL A 524 -0.72 13.48 -14.31
N ILE A 525 -1.78 12.73 -13.98
CA ILE A 525 -2.98 13.28 -13.34
C ILE A 525 -2.62 13.93 -11.99
N SER A 526 -1.76 13.28 -11.20
CA SER A 526 -1.29 13.82 -9.91
C SER A 526 -0.61 15.19 -10.04
N LEU A 527 0.10 15.47 -11.15
CA LEU A 527 0.76 16.75 -11.39
C LEU A 527 -0.21 17.93 -11.39
N PHE A 528 -1.45 17.75 -11.85
CA PHE A 528 -2.46 18.82 -11.86
C PHE A 528 -2.82 19.29 -10.43
N PHE A 529 -2.75 18.40 -9.45
CA PHE A 529 -3.08 18.72 -8.06
C PHE A 529 -1.93 19.40 -7.30
N THR A 530 -0.70 19.33 -7.81
CA THR A 530 0.47 19.98 -7.19
C THR A 530 0.36 21.50 -7.11
N GLY A 531 -0.50 22.11 -7.92
CA GLY A 531 -0.79 23.54 -7.86
C GLY A 531 -1.35 24.02 -6.51
N ARG A 532 -1.94 23.10 -5.72
CA ARG A 532 -2.51 23.35 -4.40
C ARG A 532 -1.47 23.25 -3.25
N ILE A 533 -0.28 22.71 -3.53
CA ILE A 533 0.83 22.59 -2.56
C ILE A 533 1.49 23.97 -2.38
N PRO A 534 1.88 24.38 -1.15
CA PRO A 534 2.51 25.67 -0.90
C PRO A 534 3.89 25.79 -1.57
N LYS A 535 4.29 27.00 -1.90
CA LYS A 535 5.62 27.31 -2.45
C LYS A 535 6.68 27.50 -1.36
N LYS A 536 6.28 27.94 -0.15
CA LYS A 536 7.17 28.14 0.99
C LYS A 536 7.06 26.96 1.95
N GLN A 537 8.17 26.62 2.61
CA GLN A 537 8.16 25.60 3.67
C GLN A 537 7.20 26.05 4.77
N PRO A 538 6.30 25.15 5.24
CA PRO A 538 5.46 25.43 6.37
C PRO A 538 6.31 25.75 7.61
N GLY A 539 5.99 26.85 8.33
CA GLY A 539 6.74 27.29 9.50
C GLY A 539 7.96 28.17 9.20
N SER A 540 8.28 28.48 7.94
CA SER A 540 9.25 29.54 7.62
C SER A 540 8.62 30.90 7.88
N GLU A 541 9.26 31.73 8.73
CA GLU A 541 8.85 33.12 8.95
C GLU A 541 8.76 33.89 7.62
N PRO A 542 7.79 34.82 7.48
CA PRO A 542 7.80 35.71 6.32
C PRO A 542 9.10 36.51 6.35
N GLU A 543 9.83 36.54 5.22
CA GLU A 543 10.91 37.51 5.06
C GLU A 543 10.38 38.90 5.42
N PRO A 544 11.06 39.65 6.31
CA PRO A 544 10.71 41.04 6.55
C PRO A 544 10.75 41.81 5.21
N ALA A 545 9.65 42.51 4.93
CA ALA A 545 9.46 43.28 3.70
C ALA A 545 10.49 44.39 3.55
#